data_7f7946cc4a16e2003d37e308b511adec
#
_entry.id   7f7946cc4a16e2003d37e308b511adec
#
_cell.length_a   1.000
_cell.length_b   1.000
_cell.length_c   1.000
_cell.angle_alpha   90.00
_cell.angle_beta   90.00
_cell.angle_gamma   90.00
#
_symmetry.space_group_name_H-M   'P 1'
#
loop_
_entity.id
_entity.type
_entity.pdbx_description
1 polymer ?
#
loop_
_entity_poly.entity_id
_entity_poly.type
_entity_poly.pdbx_seq_one_letter_code
_entity_poly.pdbx_strand_id
1 'polypeptide(L)'
;MVGTYTGVLIADTATPTWHEGQRELPYIFAASAATAAGGLGMIAAPVAEAGPARRMAAIGAAVDLAAEYRMETSLGIVAETLHEGRAGRLMKASKVLTAAGAVGGIVLGRRSRIAAMASGAALVAGSVCTKFGIFEAGQASAHDPRYTVVPQRQRMERGGSHGAVST
;
A
#
# COMPACT_ATOMS: atom_id res chain seq x y z
N MET A 1 -4.26 10.20 -12.91
CA MET A 1 -2.87 10.12 -13.40
C MET A 1 -1.83 10.50 -12.35
N VAL A 2 -1.97 11.61 -11.60
CA VAL A 2 -0.98 12.02 -10.58
C VAL A 2 -0.79 10.98 -9.47
N GLY A 3 -1.85 10.31 -9.01
CA GLY A 3 -1.77 9.32 -7.93
C GLY A 3 -0.97 8.05 -8.28
N THR A 4 -0.91 7.66 -9.55
CA THR A 4 -0.14 6.50 -10.02
C THR A 4 1.30 6.85 -10.36
N TYR A 5 1.56 8.12 -10.73
CA TYR A 5 2.87 8.59 -11.16
C TYR A 5 3.97 8.34 -10.12
N THR A 6 3.70 8.69 -8.88
CA THR A 6 4.67 8.47 -7.78
C THR A 6 4.96 6.98 -7.57
N GLY A 7 3.94 6.11 -7.68
CA GLY A 7 4.13 4.67 -7.59
C GLY A 7 5.01 4.11 -8.71
N VAL A 8 4.81 4.60 -9.93
CA VAL A 8 5.64 4.22 -11.10
C VAL A 8 7.07 4.75 -10.94
N LEU A 9 7.23 6.00 -10.52
CA LEU A 9 8.54 6.61 -10.34
C LEU A 9 9.38 5.89 -9.28
N ILE A 10 8.77 5.50 -8.16
CA ILE A 10 9.44 4.74 -7.10
C ILE A 10 9.77 3.32 -7.59
N ALA A 11 8.91 2.70 -8.37
CA ALA A 11 9.13 1.36 -8.91
C ALA A 11 10.26 1.31 -9.95
N ASP A 12 10.52 2.40 -10.65
CA ASP A 12 11.60 2.53 -11.65
C ASP A 12 12.95 2.89 -10.99
N THR A 13 13.33 2.11 -9.99
CA THR A 13 14.59 2.25 -9.24
C THR A 13 15.26 0.90 -9.04
N ALA A 14 16.56 0.93 -8.67
CA ALA A 14 17.32 -0.27 -8.33
C ALA A 14 17.07 -0.78 -6.90
N THR A 15 16.19 -0.13 -6.13
CA THR A 15 15.87 -0.52 -4.75
C THR A 15 15.04 -1.80 -4.76
N PRO A 16 15.51 -2.90 -4.13
CA PRO A 16 14.91 -4.23 -4.29
C PRO A 16 13.41 -4.28 -4.01
N THR A 17 12.96 -3.78 -2.85
CA THR A 17 11.54 -3.81 -2.47
C THR A 17 10.66 -3.01 -3.45
N TRP A 18 11.13 -1.88 -3.94
CA TRP A 18 10.36 -1.04 -4.86
C TRP A 18 10.34 -1.64 -6.28
N HIS A 19 11.48 -2.17 -6.72
CA HIS A 19 11.60 -2.80 -8.04
C HIS A 19 10.76 -4.10 -8.14
N GLU A 20 10.85 -4.96 -7.15
CA GLU A 20 10.06 -6.20 -7.12
C GLU A 20 8.55 -5.91 -6.98
N GLY A 21 8.18 -4.84 -6.28
CA GLY A 21 6.78 -4.39 -6.12
C GLY A 21 6.25 -3.52 -7.27
N GLN A 22 6.97 -3.41 -8.40
CA GLN A 22 6.61 -2.50 -9.51
C GLN A 22 5.20 -2.70 -10.07
N ARG A 23 4.64 -3.90 -9.98
CA ARG A 23 3.30 -4.20 -10.48
C ARG A 23 2.21 -3.70 -9.54
N GLU A 24 2.43 -3.76 -8.24
CA GLU A 24 1.46 -3.45 -7.21
C GLU A 24 1.53 -1.99 -6.73
N LEU A 25 2.72 -1.39 -6.69
CA LEU A 25 2.94 -0.03 -6.19
C LEU A 25 2.04 1.04 -6.83
N PRO A 26 1.83 1.08 -8.16
CA PRO A 26 0.95 2.07 -8.76
C PRO A 26 -0.51 1.95 -8.27
N TYR A 27 -0.98 0.72 -8.04
CA TYR A 27 -2.33 0.47 -7.53
C TYR A 27 -2.46 0.85 -6.06
N ILE A 28 -1.46 0.51 -5.22
CA ILE A 28 -1.41 0.91 -3.80
C ILE A 28 -1.43 2.43 -3.69
N PHE A 29 -0.60 3.14 -4.45
CA PHE A 29 -0.53 4.60 -4.39
C PHE A 29 -1.82 5.27 -4.87
N ALA A 30 -2.45 4.76 -5.93
CA ALA A 30 -3.72 5.28 -6.43
C ALA A 30 -4.87 5.01 -5.46
N ALA A 31 -4.96 3.78 -4.95
CA ALA A 31 -5.99 3.37 -4.00
C ALA A 31 -5.86 4.11 -2.66
N SER A 32 -4.65 4.21 -2.13
CA SER A 32 -4.34 4.97 -0.92
C SER A 32 -4.66 6.47 -1.10
N ALA A 33 -4.42 7.06 -2.28
CA ALA A 33 -4.81 8.44 -2.58
C ALA A 33 -6.33 8.61 -2.60
N ALA A 34 -7.06 7.67 -3.21
CA ALA A 34 -8.54 7.67 -3.22
C ALA A 34 -9.11 7.50 -1.79
N THR A 35 -8.50 6.64 -0.99
CA THR A 35 -8.85 6.43 0.42
C THR A 35 -8.68 7.72 1.22
N ALA A 36 -7.54 8.40 1.07
CA ALA A 36 -7.26 9.67 1.76
C ALA A 36 -8.20 10.79 1.29
N ALA A 37 -8.44 10.90 -0.03
CA ALA A 37 -9.35 11.90 -0.57
C ALA A 37 -10.80 11.68 -0.09
N GLY A 38 -11.27 10.43 -0.06
CA GLY A 38 -12.55 10.07 0.53
C GLY A 38 -12.62 10.38 2.02
N GLY A 39 -11.55 10.09 2.77
CA GLY A 39 -11.41 10.44 4.18
C GLY A 39 -11.51 11.96 4.42
N LEU A 40 -10.79 12.76 3.64
CA LEU A 40 -10.89 14.23 3.69
C LEU A 40 -12.29 14.73 3.35
N GLY A 41 -12.93 14.14 2.33
CA GLY A 41 -14.32 14.45 1.99
C GLY A 41 -15.29 14.15 3.14
N MET A 42 -15.08 13.06 3.89
CA MET A 42 -15.86 12.74 5.08
C MET A 42 -15.64 13.73 6.23
N ILE A 43 -14.43 14.30 6.34
CA ILE A 43 -14.11 15.34 7.33
C ILE A 43 -14.74 16.67 6.93
N ALA A 44 -14.68 17.05 5.67
CA ALA A 44 -15.10 18.37 5.19
C ALA A 44 -16.60 18.49 4.99
N ALA A 45 -17.26 17.47 4.38
CA ALA A 45 -18.67 17.53 4.00
C ALA A 45 -19.63 17.24 5.16
N PRO A 46 -20.84 17.83 5.19
CA PRO A 46 -21.91 17.41 6.08
C PRO A 46 -22.26 15.93 5.92
N VAL A 47 -22.71 15.27 6.99
CA VAL A 47 -23.00 13.82 6.99
C VAL A 47 -23.97 13.42 5.88
N ALA A 48 -24.99 14.26 5.60
CA ALA A 48 -25.98 14.00 4.57
C ALA A 48 -25.36 13.99 3.15
N GLU A 49 -24.34 14.80 2.91
CA GLU A 49 -23.70 14.98 1.60
C GLU A 49 -22.44 14.13 1.43
N ALA A 50 -21.85 13.61 2.51
CA ALA A 50 -20.64 12.80 2.50
C ALA A 50 -20.81 11.39 1.87
N GLY A 51 -21.96 11.08 1.24
CA GLY A 51 -22.24 9.79 0.61
C GLY A 51 -21.21 9.36 -0.44
N PRO A 52 -20.92 10.21 -1.43
CA PRO A 52 -19.90 9.91 -2.44
C PRO A 52 -18.50 9.71 -1.84
N ALA A 53 -18.11 10.57 -0.90
CA ALA A 53 -16.81 10.48 -0.22
C ALA A 53 -16.66 9.15 0.55
N ARG A 54 -17.68 8.71 1.26
CA ARG A 54 -17.70 7.40 1.94
C ARG A 54 -17.54 6.23 0.98
N ARG A 55 -18.23 6.27 -0.16
CA ARG A 55 -18.12 5.21 -1.18
C ARG A 55 -16.71 5.18 -1.78
N MET A 56 -16.17 6.34 -2.13
CA MET A 56 -14.80 6.44 -2.65
C MET A 56 -13.78 5.93 -1.64
N ALA A 57 -13.90 6.31 -0.37
CA ALA A 57 -13.05 5.84 0.71
C ALA A 57 -13.12 4.31 0.88
N ALA A 58 -14.34 3.74 0.85
CA ALA A 58 -14.55 2.31 1.01
C ALA A 58 -13.95 1.49 -0.16
N ILE A 59 -14.18 1.93 -1.39
CA ILE A 59 -13.61 1.29 -2.58
C ILE A 59 -12.08 1.43 -2.58
N GLY A 60 -11.58 2.63 -2.31
CA GLY A 60 -10.14 2.89 -2.20
C GLY A 60 -9.49 2.00 -1.15
N ALA A 61 -10.06 1.91 0.05
CA ALA A 61 -9.56 1.08 1.13
C ALA A 61 -9.56 -0.42 0.77
N ALA A 62 -10.61 -0.91 0.10
CA ALA A 62 -10.67 -2.30 -0.34
C ALA A 62 -9.58 -2.63 -1.37
N VAL A 63 -9.36 -1.75 -2.35
CA VAL A 63 -8.32 -1.92 -3.37
C VAL A 63 -6.92 -1.77 -2.76
N ASP A 64 -6.72 -0.83 -1.84
CA ASP A 64 -5.46 -0.60 -1.13
C ASP A 64 -5.03 -1.85 -0.34
N LEU A 65 -5.92 -2.37 0.51
CA LEU A 65 -5.67 -3.57 1.30
C LEU A 65 -5.46 -4.82 0.43
N ALA A 66 -6.21 -4.96 -0.67
CA ALA A 66 -6.04 -6.07 -1.61
C ALA A 66 -4.69 -5.98 -2.36
N ALA A 67 -4.29 -4.79 -2.77
CA ALA A 67 -3.01 -4.56 -3.45
C ALA A 67 -1.81 -4.76 -2.49
N GLU A 68 -1.92 -4.29 -1.24
CA GLU A 68 -0.91 -4.57 -0.20
C GLU A 68 -0.76 -6.07 0.05
N TYR A 69 -1.87 -6.81 0.18
CA TYR A 69 -1.85 -8.26 0.36
C TYR A 69 -1.18 -8.97 -0.83
N ARG A 70 -1.52 -8.56 -2.06
CA ARG A 70 -0.87 -9.11 -3.25
C ARG A 70 0.63 -8.81 -3.28
N MET A 71 1.03 -7.59 -2.96
CA MET A 71 2.43 -7.20 -2.88
C MET A 71 3.19 -8.08 -1.89
N GLU A 72 2.66 -8.28 -0.68
CA GLU A 72 3.28 -9.13 0.34
C GLU A 72 3.45 -10.58 -0.12
N THR A 73 2.49 -11.12 -0.87
CA THR A 73 2.57 -12.50 -1.39
C THR A 73 3.47 -12.64 -2.61
N SER A 74 3.69 -11.58 -3.38
CA SER A 74 4.50 -11.59 -4.60
C SER A 74 6.01 -11.35 -4.36
N LEU A 75 6.36 -10.64 -3.30
CA LEU A 75 7.73 -10.19 -3.01
C LEU A 75 8.68 -11.30 -2.49
N GLY A 76 8.18 -12.50 -2.14
CA GLY A 76 9.02 -13.59 -1.63
C GLY A 76 9.85 -13.16 -0.41
N ILE A 77 11.19 -13.38 -0.44
CA ILE A 77 12.09 -13.01 0.66
C ILE A 77 12.12 -11.50 0.94
N VAL A 78 11.88 -10.68 -0.08
CA VAL A 78 11.89 -9.22 0.06
C VAL A 78 10.67 -8.72 0.88
N ALA A 79 9.61 -9.52 1.01
CA ALA A 79 8.45 -9.20 1.85
C ALA A 79 8.83 -9.06 3.35
N GLU A 80 9.94 -9.64 3.80
CA GLU A 80 10.42 -9.48 5.18
C GLU A 80 10.62 -8.00 5.53
N THR A 81 11.09 -7.18 4.58
CA THR A 81 11.29 -5.74 4.79
C THR A 81 10.01 -4.98 5.11
N LEU A 82 8.85 -5.48 4.66
CA LEU A 82 7.53 -4.90 4.96
C LEU A 82 6.99 -5.34 6.33
N HIS A 83 7.58 -6.35 6.95
CA HIS A 83 7.10 -6.92 8.22
C HIS A 83 8.00 -6.59 9.40
N GLU A 84 9.24 -6.17 9.17
CA GLU A 84 10.26 -5.92 10.19
C GLU A 84 10.44 -4.43 10.53
N GLY A 85 10.98 -4.18 11.70
CA GLY A 85 11.41 -2.85 12.15
C GLY A 85 10.30 -1.79 12.15
N ARG A 86 10.64 -0.59 11.68
CA ARG A 86 9.72 0.54 11.58
C ARG A 86 8.72 0.35 10.44
N ALA A 87 9.17 -0.21 9.31
CA ALA A 87 8.31 -0.49 8.16
C ALA A 87 7.15 -1.41 8.58
N GLY A 88 7.43 -2.53 9.25
CA GLY A 88 6.40 -3.46 9.71
C GLY A 88 5.39 -2.86 10.67
N ARG A 89 5.83 -1.95 11.56
CA ARG A 89 4.90 -1.24 12.45
C ARG A 89 3.98 -0.29 11.68
N LEU A 90 4.53 0.44 10.72
CA LEU A 90 3.77 1.37 9.88
C LEU A 90 2.78 0.62 8.98
N MET A 91 3.18 -0.49 8.37
CA MET A 91 2.30 -1.31 7.54
C MET A 91 1.16 -1.95 8.35
N LYS A 92 1.42 -2.42 9.57
CA LYS A 92 0.36 -2.90 10.48
C LYS A 92 -0.59 -1.78 10.89
N ALA A 93 -0.05 -0.62 11.24
CA ALA A 93 -0.86 0.56 11.59
C ALA A 93 -1.72 1.01 10.41
N SER A 94 -1.17 1.04 9.20
CA SER A 94 -1.90 1.35 7.97
C SER A 94 -3.10 0.44 7.80
N LYS A 95 -2.91 -0.88 7.81
CA LYS A 95 -3.98 -1.87 7.62
C LYS A 95 -5.10 -1.69 8.65
N VAL A 96 -4.75 -1.53 9.93
CA VAL A 96 -5.72 -1.35 11.01
C VAL A 96 -6.50 -0.03 10.83
N LEU A 97 -5.79 1.08 10.58
CA LEU A 97 -6.41 2.39 10.41
C LEU A 97 -7.30 2.45 9.17
N THR A 98 -6.84 1.90 8.06
CA THR A 98 -7.61 1.85 6.80
C THR A 98 -8.86 0.98 6.95
N ALA A 99 -8.75 -0.20 7.52
CA ALA A 99 -9.88 -1.09 7.75
C ALA A 99 -10.88 -0.48 8.74
N ALA A 100 -10.40 0.01 9.90
CA ALA A 100 -11.25 0.63 10.91
C ALA A 100 -11.93 1.90 10.40
N GLY A 101 -11.20 2.74 9.66
CA GLY A 101 -11.74 3.96 9.05
C GLY A 101 -12.80 3.67 7.99
N ALA A 102 -12.58 2.67 7.13
CA ALA A 102 -13.55 2.28 6.11
C ALA A 102 -14.83 1.71 6.74
N VAL A 103 -14.71 0.76 7.67
CA VAL A 103 -15.85 0.17 8.37
C VAL A 103 -16.57 1.22 9.21
N GLY A 104 -15.84 2.01 9.98
CA GLY A 104 -16.42 3.09 10.81
C GLY A 104 -17.16 4.12 9.97
N GLY A 105 -16.61 4.50 8.82
CA GLY A 105 -17.24 5.42 7.87
C GLY A 105 -18.56 4.88 7.29
N ILE A 106 -18.62 3.60 6.97
CA ILE A 106 -19.83 2.95 6.44
C ILE A 106 -20.89 2.80 7.53
N VAL A 107 -20.51 2.27 8.70
CA VAL A 107 -21.45 1.87 9.76
C VAL A 107 -21.91 3.06 10.61
N LEU A 108 -20.96 3.85 11.09
CA LEU A 108 -21.20 4.91 12.08
C LEU A 108 -21.21 6.30 11.44
N GLY A 109 -20.44 6.53 10.37
CA GLY A 109 -20.30 7.83 9.72
C GLY A 109 -21.59 8.35 9.05
N ARG A 110 -22.61 7.50 8.89
CA ARG A 110 -23.95 7.89 8.42
C ARG A 110 -24.82 8.48 9.52
N ARG A 111 -24.51 8.19 10.79
CA ARG A 111 -25.34 8.54 11.95
C ARG A 111 -24.72 9.62 12.82
N SER A 112 -23.40 9.78 12.78
CA SER A 112 -22.66 10.70 13.65
C SER A 112 -21.59 11.47 12.89
N ARG A 113 -21.60 12.79 13.04
CA ARG A 113 -20.59 13.68 12.49
C ARG A 113 -19.21 13.37 13.07
N ILE A 114 -19.12 13.14 14.36
CA ILE A 114 -17.86 12.80 15.05
C ILE A 114 -17.30 11.48 14.52
N ALA A 115 -18.17 10.47 14.35
CA ALA A 115 -17.74 9.19 13.79
C ALA A 115 -17.27 9.32 12.33
N ALA A 116 -17.94 10.15 11.51
CA ALA A 116 -17.51 10.42 10.14
C ALA A 116 -16.13 11.07 10.11
N MET A 117 -15.91 12.08 10.95
CA MET A 117 -14.62 12.78 11.04
C MET A 117 -13.51 11.87 11.56
N ALA A 118 -13.76 11.09 12.61
CA ALA A 118 -12.80 10.14 13.17
C ALA A 118 -12.42 9.05 12.17
N SER A 119 -13.41 8.50 11.46
CA SER A 119 -13.19 7.52 10.38
C SER A 119 -12.38 8.13 9.23
N GLY A 120 -12.71 9.36 8.82
CA GLY A 120 -11.96 10.08 7.80
C GLY A 120 -10.51 10.33 8.20
N ALA A 121 -10.27 10.76 9.44
CA ALA A 121 -8.93 10.95 9.99
C ALA A 121 -8.12 9.64 10.04
N ALA A 122 -8.77 8.53 10.44
CA ALA A 122 -8.15 7.21 10.41
C ALA A 122 -7.71 6.79 9.00
N LEU A 123 -8.55 7.03 7.98
CA LEU A 123 -8.22 6.74 6.58
C LEU A 123 -7.04 7.57 6.07
N VAL A 124 -6.99 8.86 6.40
CA VAL A 124 -5.86 9.72 6.04
C VAL A 124 -4.59 9.26 6.74
N ALA A 125 -4.65 8.98 8.04
CA ALA A 125 -3.51 8.48 8.80
C ALA A 125 -3.04 7.11 8.29
N GLY A 126 -3.95 6.20 7.92
CA GLY A 126 -3.64 4.92 7.29
C GLY A 126 -2.85 5.12 5.99
N SER A 127 -3.34 6.00 5.11
CA SER A 127 -2.66 6.33 3.84
C SER A 127 -1.25 6.91 4.05
N VAL A 128 -1.04 7.73 5.07
CA VAL A 128 0.29 8.23 5.44
C VAL A 128 1.19 7.07 5.90
N CYS A 129 0.66 6.20 6.76
CA CYS A 129 1.41 5.03 7.25
C CYS A 129 1.81 4.08 6.11
N THR A 130 0.94 3.83 5.11
CA THR A 130 1.28 3.04 3.91
C THR A 130 2.50 3.63 3.19
N LYS A 131 2.48 4.93 2.92
CA LYS A 131 3.55 5.60 2.16
C LYS A 131 4.89 5.57 2.90
N PHE A 132 4.87 5.90 4.18
CA PHE A 132 6.09 5.82 5.00
C PHE A 132 6.53 4.38 5.25
N GLY A 133 5.61 3.42 5.36
CA GLY A 133 5.92 2.00 5.48
C GLY A 133 6.65 1.46 4.25
N ILE A 134 6.16 1.77 3.05
CA ILE A 134 6.81 1.40 1.78
C ILE A 134 8.18 2.08 1.65
N PHE A 135 8.27 3.35 2.04
CA PHE A 135 9.54 4.08 2.01
C PHE A 135 10.59 3.45 2.93
N GLU A 136 10.27 3.18 4.17
CA GLU A 136 11.17 2.54 5.15
C GLU A 136 11.56 1.11 4.73
N ALA A 137 10.63 0.35 4.14
CA ALA A 137 10.93 -0.98 3.60
C ALA A 137 11.94 -0.92 2.45
N GLY A 138 11.78 0.06 1.56
CA GLY A 138 12.75 0.31 0.49
C GLY A 138 14.13 0.65 1.03
N GLN A 139 14.22 1.56 1.99
CA GLN A 139 15.48 1.90 2.64
C GLN A 139 16.13 0.69 3.31
N ALA A 140 15.36 -0.12 4.04
CA ALA A 140 15.86 -1.34 4.67
C ALA A 140 16.42 -2.32 3.64
N SER A 141 15.74 -2.52 2.50
CA SER A 141 16.20 -3.40 1.43
C SER A 141 17.44 -2.89 0.70
N ALA A 142 17.64 -1.58 0.64
CA ALA A 142 18.83 -0.99 0.03
C ALA A 142 20.10 -1.16 0.89
N HIS A 143 19.94 -1.27 2.20
CA HIS A 143 21.06 -1.44 3.12
C HIS A 143 21.52 -2.89 3.30
N ASP A 144 20.73 -3.89 2.88
CA ASP A 144 21.08 -5.31 3.02
C ASP A 144 21.26 -5.98 1.66
N PRO A 145 22.50 -6.37 1.29
CA PRO A 145 22.79 -7.02 0.01
C PRO A 145 22.01 -8.31 -0.26
N ARG A 146 21.49 -8.98 0.77
CA ARG A 146 20.69 -10.21 0.62
C ARG A 146 19.50 -10.01 -0.31
N TYR A 147 18.83 -8.86 -0.19
CA TYR A 147 17.62 -8.55 -0.99
C TYR A 147 17.92 -8.26 -2.48
N THR A 148 19.18 -8.05 -2.84
CA THR A 148 19.62 -7.91 -4.23
C THR A 148 20.18 -9.22 -4.77
N VAL A 149 21.11 -9.87 -4.03
CA VAL A 149 21.87 -11.02 -4.51
C VAL A 149 21.00 -12.28 -4.62
N VAL A 150 20.12 -12.54 -3.63
CA VAL A 150 19.30 -13.77 -3.63
C VAL A 150 18.30 -13.80 -4.78
N PRO A 151 17.49 -12.76 -5.05
CA PRO A 151 16.58 -12.75 -6.20
C PRO A 151 17.30 -12.85 -7.55
N GLN A 152 18.47 -12.21 -7.70
CA GLN A 152 19.27 -12.30 -8.91
C GLN A 152 19.78 -13.73 -9.17
N ARG A 153 20.30 -14.39 -8.13
CA ARG A 153 20.77 -15.78 -8.23
C ARG A 153 19.61 -16.72 -8.61
N GLN A 154 18.47 -16.59 -7.99
CA GLN A 154 17.27 -17.38 -8.32
C GLN A 154 16.80 -17.19 -9.76
N ARG A 155 16.89 -15.96 -10.29
CA ARG A 155 16.56 -15.68 -11.71
C ARG A 155 17.55 -16.33 -12.66
N MET A 156 18.86 -16.30 -12.37
CA MET A 156 19.88 -16.96 -13.19
C MET A 156 19.70 -18.47 -13.19
N GLU A 157 19.39 -19.08 -12.05
CA GLU A 157 19.14 -20.53 -11.95
C GLU A 157 17.88 -20.93 -12.78
N ARG A 158 16.80 -20.16 -12.73
CA ARG A 158 15.60 -20.39 -13.54
C ARG A 158 15.86 -20.16 -15.05
N GLY A 159 16.63 -19.14 -15.42
CA GLY A 159 17.01 -18.85 -16.80
C GLY A 159 17.97 -19.88 -17.38
N GLY A 160 18.91 -20.40 -16.59
CA GLY A 160 19.86 -21.45 -17.00
C GLY A 160 19.20 -22.80 -17.28
N SER A 161 18.09 -23.13 -16.58
CA SER A 161 17.34 -24.37 -16.80
C SER A 161 16.54 -24.38 -18.11
N HIS A 162 16.21 -23.21 -18.69
CA HIS A 162 15.54 -23.10 -19.99
C HIS A 162 16.51 -23.17 -21.19
N GLY A 163 17.80 -22.87 -20.98
CA GLY A 163 18.82 -22.95 -22.02
C GLY A 163 19.41 -24.36 -22.23
N ALA A 164 19.19 -25.28 -21.29
CA ALA A 164 19.77 -26.63 -21.33
C ALA A 164 18.90 -27.68 -22.06
N VAL A 165 17.74 -27.30 -22.60
CA VAL A 165 16.78 -28.24 -23.25
C VAL A 165 16.75 -28.10 -24.78
N SER A 166 17.63 -27.30 -25.38
CA SER A 166 17.68 -27.15 -26.85
C SER A 166 19.09 -27.41 -27.38
N THR A 167 19.58 -28.66 -27.25
CA THR A 167 20.65 -29.21 -28.09
C THR A 167 20.30 -30.65 -28.45
#